data_dc28ad1cbf5989c2b417b8694305ac58
#
_entry.id   dc28ad1cbf5989c2b417b8694305ac58
#
_cell.length_a   1.000
_cell.length_b   1.000
_cell.length_c   1.000
_cell.angle_alpha   90.00
_cell.angle_beta   90.00
_cell.angle_gamma   90.00
#
_symmetry.space_group_name_H-M   'P 1'
#
loop_
_entity.id
_entity.type
_entity.pdbx_description
1 polymer ?
#
loop_
_entity_poly.entity_id
_entity_poly.type
_entity_poly.pdbx_seq_one_letter_code
_entity_poly.pdbx_strand_id
1 'polypeptide(L)'
;DRLRRGTWDCAYEYYGAHLCQGGWVFRVWAPQARHVALSGDFNGWQRWDMARLEDGTWELTVENAGQFDGYQYVVTQCDGREVWKTDPYGFHQETRPSTNSKLYDIGGYTWHDEKWRQRREGTRPAEGYVNIYEVHLGSWRRTEDGQVMNYRDIADQLAAYVRDMGYNYVELLPVTEYPLDDSWGYQCVG
;
A
#
# COMPACT_ATOMS: atom_id res chain seq x y z
N ASP A 1 9.95 -18.45 -8.57
CA ASP A 1 10.83 -18.94 -7.50
C ASP A 1 11.56 -17.85 -6.68
N ARG A 2 11.62 -16.59 -7.18
CA ARG A 2 12.21 -15.44 -6.47
C ARG A 2 11.45 -15.10 -5.17
N LEU A 3 10.11 -15.19 -5.18
CA LEU A 3 9.28 -14.97 -4.00
C LEU A 3 9.63 -15.95 -2.87
N ARG A 4 9.71 -17.26 -3.20
CA ARG A 4 10.06 -18.30 -2.21
C ARG A 4 11.44 -18.13 -1.62
N ARG A 5 12.38 -17.53 -2.37
CA ARG A 5 13.74 -17.24 -1.92
C ARG A 5 13.86 -15.92 -1.16
N GLY A 6 12.79 -15.12 -1.08
CA GLY A 6 12.82 -13.79 -0.49
C GLY A 6 13.74 -12.80 -1.23
N THR A 7 13.96 -13.01 -2.54
CA THR A 7 14.83 -12.16 -3.37
C THR A 7 14.05 -11.33 -4.40
N TRP A 8 12.74 -11.22 -4.24
CA TRP A 8 11.89 -10.43 -5.12
C TRP A 8 11.36 -9.20 -4.37
N ASP A 9 12.16 -8.14 -4.43
CA ASP A 9 11.94 -6.85 -3.78
C ASP A 9 10.81 -6.01 -4.42
N CYS A 10 10.44 -6.31 -5.66
CA CYS A 10 9.34 -5.66 -6.38
C CYS A 10 8.14 -6.61 -6.61
N ALA A 11 7.87 -7.53 -5.69
CA ALA A 11 6.75 -8.47 -5.80
C ALA A 11 5.38 -7.76 -5.82
N TYR A 12 5.30 -6.56 -5.24
CA TYR A 12 4.12 -5.69 -5.27
C TYR A 12 3.73 -5.21 -6.69
N GLU A 13 4.63 -5.26 -7.67
CA GLU A 13 4.32 -4.95 -9.07
C GLU A 13 3.52 -6.07 -9.77
N TYR A 14 3.49 -7.25 -9.16
CA TYR A 14 2.81 -8.42 -9.70
C TYR A 14 1.64 -8.89 -8.83
N TYR A 15 1.86 -9.02 -7.51
CA TYR A 15 0.83 -9.39 -6.55
C TYR A 15 0.00 -8.18 -6.14
N GLY A 16 -1.22 -8.46 -5.71
CA GLY A 16 -2.22 -7.45 -5.42
C GLY A 16 -3.21 -7.26 -6.56
N ALA A 17 -3.92 -6.14 -6.52
CA ALA A 17 -4.86 -5.74 -7.56
C ALA A 17 -4.24 -4.67 -8.45
N HIS A 18 -4.16 -4.95 -9.75
CA HIS A 18 -3.55 -4.04 -10.73
C HIS A 18 -4.48 -3.75 -11.90
N LEU A 19 -4.51 -2.49 -12.32
CA LEU A 19 -5.22 -2.08 -13.52
C LEU A 19 -4.54 -2.70 -14.77
N CYS A 20 -5.33 -3.30 -15.64
CA CYS A 20 -4.85 -3.91 -16.88
C CYS A 20 -5.80 -3.61 -18.05
N GLN A 21 -5.39 -4.02 -19.24
CA GLN A 21 -6.29 -3.94 -20.39
C GLN A 21 -7.47 -4.89 -20.18
N GLY A 22 -8.67 -4.35 -19.95
CA GLY A 22 -9.89 -5.10 -19.70
C GLY A 22 -10.34 -5.12 -18.25
N GLY A 23 -9.78 -4.30 -17.35
CA GLY A 23 -10.25 -4.18 -15.97
C GLY A 23 -9.14 -4.29 -14.93
N TRP A 24 -9.39 -5.02 -13.87
CA TRP A 24 -8.43 -5.23 -12.78
C TRP A 24 -8.06 -6.70 -12.69
N VAL A 25 -6.75 -6.99 -12.63
CA VAL A 25 -6.24 -8.33 -12.35
C VAL A 25 -5.85 -8.44 -10.89
N PHE A 26 -6.33 -9.49 -10.23
CA PHE A 26 -6.06 -9.78 -8.82
C PHE A 26 -5.16 -11.00 -8.74
N ARG A 27 -4.07 -10.89 -7.96
CA ARG A 27 -3.12 -11.98 -7.74
C ARG A 27 -2.76 -12.10 -6.28
N VAL A 28 -2.89 -13.30 -5.74
CA VAL A 28 -2.46 -13.63 -4.39
C VAL A 28 -1.67 -14.93 -4.36
N TRP A 29 -0.59 -14.97 -3.62
CA TRP A 29 0.20 -16.17 -3.44
C TRP A 29 -0.30 -16.96 -2.23
N ALA A 30 -0.98 -18.07 -2.48
CA ALA A 30 -1.50 -18.95 -1.44
C ALA A 30 -1.28 -20.42 -1.83
N PRO A 31 -0.02 -20.90 -1.84
CA PRO A 31 0.36 -22.20 -2.39
C PRO A 31 -0.24 -23.39 -1.62
N GLN A 32 -0.58 -23.20 -0.34
CA GLN A 32 -1.19 -24.25 0.51
C GLN A 32 -2.71 -24.17 0.57
N ALA A 33 -3.33 -23.15 -0.04
CA ALA A 33 -4.78 -23.08 -0.11
C ALA A 33 -5.35 -24.18 -1.00
N ARG A 34 -6.47 -24.77 -0.57
CA ARG A 34 -7.25 -25.66 -1.42
C ARG A 34 -7.99 -24.91 -2.51
N HIS A 35 -8.49 -23.74 -2.16
CA HIS A 35 -9.27 -22.88 -3.03
C HIS A 35 -9.15 -21.42 -2.58
N VAL A 36 -9.21 -20.50 -3.54
CA VAL A 36 -9.30 -19.05 -3.28
C VAL A 36 -10.40 -18.48 -4.17
N ALA A 37 -11.29 -17.71 -3.57
CA ALA A 37 -12.27 -16.90 -4.27
C ALA A 37 -12.04 -15.41 -3.98
N LEU A 38 -12.45 -14.57 -4.92
CA LEU A 38 -12.48 -13.13 -4.80
C LEU A 38 -13.91 -12.66 -4.52
N SER A 39 -14.08 -11.74 -3.59
CA SER A 39 -15.36 -11.13 -3.22
C SER A 39 -15.19 -9.62 -3.05
N GLY A 40 -16.12 -8.82 -3.56
CA GLY A 40 -16.03 -7.36 -3.48
C GLY A 40 -17.27 -6.64 -3.99
N ASP A 41 -17.22 -5.32 -4.01
CA ASP A 41 -18.32 -4.46 -4.45
C ASP A 41 -18.74 -4.74 -5.90
N PHE A 42 -17.76 -5.00 -6.77
CA PHE A 42 -17.96 -5.29 -8.20
C PHE A 42 -18.81 -6.54 -8.46
N ASN A 43 -18.97 -7.44 -7.51
CA ASN A 43 -19.77 -8.65 -7.66
C ASN A 43 -20.85 -8.82 -6.58
N GLY A 44 -21.17 -7.73 -5.85
CA GLY A 44 -22.15 -7.76 -4.75
C GLY A 44 -21.76 -8.69 -3.62
N TRP A 45 -20.46 -8.80 -3.36
CA TRP A 45 -19.87 -9.66 -2.33
C TRP A 45 -20.15 -11.16 -2.50
N GLN A 46 -20.45 -11.57 -3.72
CA GLN A 46 -20.49 -12.99 -4.10
C GLN A 46 -19.06 -13.54 -4.23
N ARG A 47 -18.91 -14.84 -4.20
CA ARG A 47 -17.61 -15.49 -4.34
C ARG A 47 -17.37 -15.86 -5.79
N TRP A 48 -16.33 -15.29 -6.40
CA TRP A 48 -15.87 -15.66 -7.72
C TRP A 48 -14.57 -16.44 -7.61
N ASP A 49 -14.57 -17.67 -8.16
CA ASP A 49 -13.44 -18.58 -8.09
C ASP A 49 -12.23 -18.03 -8.85
N MET A 50 -11.07 -18.07 -8.22
CA MET A 50 -9.81 -17.69 -8.84
C MET A 50 -9.12 -18.89 -9.48
N ALA A 51 -8.43 -18.70 -10.58
CA ALA A 51 -7.62 -19.73 -11.23
C ALA A 51 -6.30 -19.94 -10.47
N ARG A 52 -5.96 -21.20 -10.20
CA ARG A 52 -4.66 -21.53 -9.58
C ARG A 52 -3.60 -21.73 -10.64
N LEU A 53 -2.48 -21.01 -10.51
CA LEU A 53 -1.29 -21.16 -11.34
C LEU A 53 -0.32 -22.19 -10.74
N GLU A 54 0.65 -22.64 -11.55
CA GLU A 54 1.60 -23.71 -11.18
C GLU A 54 2.49 -23.37 -9.97
N ASP A 55 2.79 -22.08 -9.78
CA ASP A 55 3.64 -21.58 -8.67
C ASP A 55 2.89 -21.44 -7.34
N GLY A 56 1.58 -21.66 -7.32
CA GLY A 56 0.69 -21.49 -6.18
C GLY A 56 0.11 -20.08 -6.06
N THR A 57 0.25 -19.27 -7.08
CA THR A 57 -0.49 -18.00 -7.25
C THR A 57 -1.94 -18.31 -7.66
N TRP A 58 -2.84 -17.47 -7.19
CA TRP A 58 -4.25 -17.47 -7.61
C TRP A 58 -4.51 -16.16 -8.32
N GLU A 59 -5.19 -16.24 -9.47
CA GLU A 59 -5.41 -15.08 -10.35
C GLU A 59 -6.88 -15.03 -10.83
N LEU A 60 -7.41 -13.82 -10.91
CA LEU A 60 -8.69 -13.51 -11.55
C LEU A 60 -8.65 -12.11 -12.14
N THR A 61 -9.17 -11.94 -13.36
CA THR A 61 -9.41 -10.62 -13.97
C THR A 61 -10.89 -10.27 -13.87
N VAL A 62 -11.18 -9.05 -13.46
CA VAL A 62 -12.52 -8.50 -13.27
C VAL A 62 -12.69 -7.25 -14.13
N GLU A 63 -13.60 -7.30 -15.12
CA GLU A 63 -13.78 -6.23 -16.09
C GLU A 63 -14.53 -5.00 -15.54
N ASN A 64 -15.48 -5.23 -14.63
CA ASN A 64 -16.41 -4.22 -14.11
C ASN A 64 -16.03 -3.67 -12.73
N ALA A 65 -14.81 -3.93 -12.26
CA ALA A 65 -14.30 -3.37 -11.01
C ALA A 65 -13.80 -1.93 -11.24
N GLY A 66 -14.02 -1.07 -10.27
CA GLY A 66 -13.67 0.34 -10.31
C GLY A 66 -12.73 0.78 -9.19
N GLN A 67 -12.13 1.96 -9.38
CA GLN A 67 -11.33 2.63 -8.36
C GLN A 67 -12.14 2.77 -7.06
N PHE A 68 -11.55 2.41 -5.93
CA PHE A 68 -12.12 2.39 -4.58
C PHE A 68 -13.12 1.27 -4.28
N ASP A 69 -13.43 0.36 -5.19
CA ASP A 69 -14.20 -0.83 -4.85
C ASP A 69 -13.49 -1.63 -3.75
N GLY A 70 -14.25 -1.98 -2.71
CA GLY A 70 -13.77 -2.83 -1.62
C GLY A 70 -13.72 -4.30 -2.05
N TYR A 71 -12.71 -5.05 -1.57
CA TYR A 71 -12.59 -6.47 -1.84
C TYR A 71 -11.86 -7.24 -0.74
N GLN A 72 -12.06 -8.55 -0.71
CA GLN A 72 -11.31 -9.52 0.09
C GLN A 72 -11.10 -10.82 -0.66
N TYR A 73 -10.07 -11.55 -0.26
CA TYR A 73 -9.90 -12.96 -0.66
C TYR A 73 -10.58 -13.88 0.34
N VAL A 74 -11.31 -14.87 -0.17
CA VAL A 74 -11.89 -15.97 0.62
C VAL A 74 -11.02 -17.20 0.42
N VAL A 75 -10.22 -17.54 1.40
CA VAL A 75 -9.23 -18.61 1.32
C VAL A 75 -9.73 -19.85 2.02
N THR A 76 -9.88 -20.95 1.31
CA THR A 76 -10.16 -22.28 1.86
C THR A 76 -8.83 -22.94 2.21
N GLN A 77 -8.58 -23.12 3.50
CA GLN A 77 -7.35 -23.71 4.03
C GLN A 77 -7.30 -25.25 3.78
N CYS A 78 -6.14 -25.85 4.05
CA CYS A 78 -5.97 -27.30 3.88
C CYS A 78 -6.88 -28.15 4.77
N ASP A 79 -7.33 -27.63 5.91
CA ASP A 79 -8.29 -28.26 6.82
C ASP A 79 -9.77 -28.05 6.42
N GLY A 80 -10.02 -27.29 5.35
CA GLY A 80 -11.36 -26.97 4.84
C GLY A 80 -12.01 -25.73 5.46
N ARG A 81 -11.37 -25.07 6.43
CA ARG A 81 -11.89 -23.80 6.96
C ARG A 81 -11.76 -22.69 5.94
N GLU A 82 -12.75 -21.84 5.86
CA GLU A 82 -12.71 -20.61 5.09
C GLU A 82 -12.35 -19.43 5.97
N VAL A 83 -11.43 -18.60 5.47
CA VAL A 83 -11.03 -17.35 6.12
C VAL A 83 -11.06 -16.20 5.12
N TRP A 84 -11.60 -15.08 5.55
CA TRP A 84 -11.59 -13.84 4.79
C TRP A 84 -10.28 -13.09 5.07
N LYS A 85 -9.62 -12.64 4.02
CA LYS A 85 -8.32 -12.00 4.10
C LYS A 85 -8.28 -10.72 3.28
N THR A 86 -7.72 -9.68 3.88
CA THR A 86 -7.28 -8.49 3.14
C THR A 86 -6.15 -8.86 2.19
N ASP A 87 -5.93 -8.06 1.19
CA ASP A 87 -4.82 -8.23 0.27
C ASP A 87 -3.50 -7.81 0.93
N PRO A 88 -2.52 -8.72 1.05
CA PRO A 88 -1.22 -8.39 1.63
C PRO A 88 -0.39 -7.42 0.76
N TYR A 89 -0.79 -7.22 -0.49
CA TYR A 89 -0.21 -6.26 -1.44
C TYR A 89 -1.19 -5.15 -1.82
N GLY A 90 -2.24 -4.94 -1.02
CA GLY A 90 -3.23 -3.89 -1.25
C GLY A 90 -2.63 -2.50 -1.06
N PHE A 91 -2.77 -1.63 -2.05
CA PHE A 91 -2.26 -0.25 -2.01
C PHE A 91 -3.15 0.70 -1.20
N HIS A 92 -4.37 0.29 -0.88
CA HIS A 92 -5.32 1.08 -0.11
C HIS A 92 -6.25 0.17 0.70
N GLN A 93 -6.56 0.59 1.92
CA GLN A 93 -7.41 -0.16 2.84
C GLN A 93 -8.61 0.67 3.25
N GLU A 94 -9.68 0.03 3.71
CA GLU A 94 -10.82 0.72 4.30
C GLU A 94 -10.51 1.24 5.71
N THR A 95 -11.10 2.38 6.00
CA THR A 95 -11.11 2.94 7.37
C THR A 95 -12.02 2.09 8.26
N ARG A 96 -11.61 1.94 9.51
CA ARG A 96 -12.43 1.23 10.52
C ARG A 96 -13.90 1.70 10.52
N PRO A 97 -14.85 0.79 10.81
CA PRO A 97 -14.68 -0.57 11.34
C PRO A 97 -14.42 -1.65 10.28
N SER A 98 -14.41 -1.31 9.01
CA SER A 98 -14.16 -2.28 7.93
C SER A 98 -12.69 -2.68 7.85
N THR A 99 -12.44 -3.82 7.19
CA THR A 99 -11.10 -4.40 6.99
C THR A 99 -10.88 -4.80 5.53
N ASN A 100 -11.65 -4.24 4.60
CA ASN A 100 -11.50 -4.57 3.19
C ASN A 100 -10.29 -3.85 2.58
N SER A 101 -9.62 -4.48 1.64
CA SER A 101 -8.74 -3.78 0.72
C SER A 101 -9.57 -3.02 -0.31
N LYS A 102 -9.02 -1.92 -0.83
CA LYS A 102 -9.65 -1.10 -1.88
C LYS A 102 -8.80 -1.08 -3.12
N LEU A 103 -9.46 -1.10 -4.27
CA LEU A 103 -8.78 -0.90 -5.54
C LEU A 103 -8.21 0.51 -5.62
N TYR A 104 -6.93 0.61 -5.90
CA TYR A 104 -6.28 1.90 -6.06
C TYR A 104 -5.15 1.81 -7.11
N ASP A 105 -5.24 2.65 -8.15
CA ASP A 105 -4.19 2.80 -9.15
C ASP A 105 -3.15 3.82 -8.67
N ILE A 106 -1.93 3.37 -8.39
CA ILE A 106 -0.81 4.22 -7.98
C ILE A 106 -0.08 4.89 -9.15
N GLY A 107 -0.45 4.56 -10.40
CA GLY A 107 0.21 5.06 -11.61
C GLY A 107 -0.07 6.52 -11.96
N GLY A 108 -0.98 7.19 -11.24
CA GLY A 108 -1.45 8.54 -11.58
C GLY A 108 -0.54 9.71 -11.17
N TYR A 109 0.59 9.48 -10.49
CA TYR A 109 1.48 10.55 -10.03
C TYR A 109 2.67 10.75 -10.96
N THR A 110 2.88 12.00 -11.39
CA THR A 110 4.07 12.38 -12.16
C THR A 110 5.11 13.00 -11.24
N TRP A 111 6.28 12.37 -11.16
CA TRP A 111 7.41 12.87 -10.38
C TRP A 111 8.07 14.06 -11.07
N HIS A 112 8.49 15.05 -10.29
CA HIS A 112 9.18 16.27 -10.77
C HIS A 112 10.51 16.47 -10.04
N ASP A 113 11.19 15.38 -9.68
CA ASP A 113 12.37 15.34 -8.83
C ASP A 113 13.68 15.05 -9.59
N GLU A 114 13.70 15.10 -10.92
CA GLU A 114 14.85 14.75 -11.77
C GLU A 114 16.13 15.51 -11.38
N LYS A 115 16.02 16.81 -11.09
CA LYS A 115 17.15 17.64 -10.69
C LYS A 115 17.71 17.22 -9.32
N TRP A 116 16.85 16.76 -8.43
CA TRP A 116 17.25 16.26 -7.12
C TRP A 116 17.92 14.90 -7.25
N ARG A 117 17.36 13.99 -8.04
CA ARG A 117 17.92 12.67 -8.32
C ARG A 117 19.31 12.75 -8.95
N GLN A 118 19.49 13.60 -9.97
CA GLN A 118 20.80 13.84 -10.60
C GLN A 118 21.86 14.35 -9.61
N ARG A 119 21.50 15.25 -8.70
CA ARG A 119 22.41 15.71 -7.65
C ARG A 119 22.75 14.62 -6.67
N ARG A 120 21.78 13.77 -6.33
CA ARG A 120 21.96 12.66 -5.39
C ARG A 120 22.89 11.58 -5.95
N GLU A 121 22.83 11.28 -7.23
CA GLU A 121 23.68 10.26 -7.88
C GLU A 121 25.19 10.53 -7.69
N GLY A 122 25.58 11.80 -7.58
CA GLY A 122 26.97 12.20 -7.33
C GLY A 122 27.37 12.37 -5.86
N THR A 123 26.44 12.15 -4.92
CA THR A 123 26.65 12.43 -3.50
C THR A 123 26.54 11.15 -2.67
N ARG A 124 27.53 10.93 -1.78
CA ARG A 124 27.42 9.90 -0.75
C ARG A 124 26.91 10.52 0.54
N PRO A 125 25.71 10.15 1.05
CA PRO A 125 25.16 10.76 2.26
C PRO A 125 26.10 10.70 3.46
N ALA A 126 26.89 9.63 3.57
CA ALA A 126 27.85 9.44 4.68
C ALA A 126 29.11 10.35 4.61
N GLU A 127 29.36 11.03 3.49
CA GLU A 127 30.52 11.91 3.30
C GLU A 127 30.18 13.39 3.58
N GLY A 128 28.91 13.69 3.82
CA GLY A 128 28.41 15.03 4.07
C GLY A 128 27.94 15.26 5.50
N TYR A 129 27.62 16.52 5.77
CA TYR A 129 26.91 16.91 6.98
C TYR A 129 25.47 16.34 6.94
N VAL A 130 25.06 15.69 8.03
CA VAL A 130 23.72 15.10 8.17
C VAL A 130 23.03 15.73 9.39
N ASN A 131 21.86 16.35 9.14
CA ASN A 131 20.97 16.89 10.17
C ASN A 131 19.55 16.43 9.87
N ILE A 132 19.03 15.51 10.68
CA ILE A 132 17.76 14.80 10.45
C ILE A 132 16.67 15.42 11.31
N TYR A 133 15.53 15.71 10.72
CA TYR A 133 14.30 16.03 11.43
C TYR A 133 13.38 14.82 11.43
N GLU A 134 13.22 14.18 12.59
CA GLU A 134 12.28 13.08 12.80
C GLU A 134 10.90 13.67 13.08
N VAL A 135 9.87 13.17 12.39
CA VAL A 135 8.52 13.73 12.52
C VAL A 135 7.43 12.67 12.35
N HIS A 136 6.44 12.70 13.26
CA HIS A 136 5.19 11.99 13.13
C HIS A 136 4.12 12.93 12.56
N LEU A 137 3.72 12.72 11.30
CA LEU A 137 2.86 13.66 10.56
C LEU A 137 1.50 13.87 11.23
N GLY A 138 0.90 12.82 11.77
CA GLY A 138 -0.42 12.87 12.42
C GLY A 138 -0.48 13.74 13.68
N SER A 139 0.66 14.03 14.32
CA SER A 139 0.75 14.85 15.53
C SER A 139 1.53 16.16 15.37
N TRP A 140 2.19 16.38 14.23
CA TRP A 140 3.11 17.51 14.03
C TRP A 140 2.38 18.86 14.07
N ARG A 141 1.33 18.99 13.29
CA ARG A 141 0.49 20.20 13.26
C ARG A 141 -0.99 19.83 13.10
N ARG A 142 -1.85 20.74 13.50
CA ARG A 142 -3.30 20.68 13.34
C ARG A 142 -3.77 21.81 12.45
N THR A 143 -4.94 21.64 11.86
CA THR A 143 -5.70 22.72 11.22
C THR A 143 -6.18 23.73 12.26
N GLU A 144 -6.67 24.90 11.83
CA GLU A 144 -7.17 25.94 12.74
C GLU A 144 -8.35 25.46 13.62
N ASP A 145 -9.13 24.51 13.13
CA ASP A 145 -10.23 23.85 13.85
C ASP A 145 -9.78 22.60 14.64
N GLY A 146 -8.48 22.36 14.75
CA GLY A 146 -7.87 21.31 15.58
C GLY A 146 -7.85 19.92 14.95
N GLN A 147 -8.22 19.77 13.68
CA GLN A 147 -8.22 18.48 12.98
C GLN A 147 -6.83 18.05 12.55
N VAL A 148 -6.67 16.76 12.27
CA VAL A 148 -5.44 16.23 11.66
C VAL A 148 -5.34 16.73 10.22
N MET A 149 -4.17 17.25 9.85
CA MET A 149 -3.90 17.66 8.48
C MET A 149 -3.65 16.46 7.58
N ASN A 150 -4.08 16.53 6.33
CA ASN A 150 -3.72 15.53 5.33
C ASN A 150 -2.27 15.72 4.86
N TYR A 151 -1.69 14.70 4.22
CA TYR A 151 -0.30 14.72 3.80
C TYR A 151 0.04 15.79 2.76
N ARG A 152 -0.90 16.19 1.91
CA ARG A 152 -0.69 17.26 0.92
C ARG A 152 -0.54 18.62 1.58
N ASP A 153 -1.40 18.92 2.56
CA ASP A 153 -1.36 20.19 3.28
C ASP A 153 -0.13 20.28 4.20
N ILE A 154 0.33 19.14 4.73
CA ILE A 154 1.55 19.08 5.55
C ILE A 154 2.80 19.28 4.70
N ALA A 155 2.84 18.72 3.48
CA ALA A 155 4.06 18.64 2.68
C ALA A 155 4.75 20.00 2.48
N ASP A 156 3.99 21.03 2.06
CA ASP A 156 4.52 22.37 1.82
C ASP A 156 5.00 23.04 3.11
N GLN A 157 4.24 22.89 4.20
CA GLN A 157 4.59 23.46 5.50
C GLN A 157 5.83 22.78 6.09
N LEU A 158 5.92 21.46 6.00
CA LEU A 158 7.07 20.71 6.49
C LEU A 158 8.32 21.03 5.68
N ALA A 159 8.22 21.08 4.35
CA ALA A 159 9.34 21.43 3.48
C ALA A 159 9.88 22.83 3.77
N ALA A 160 9.00 23.81 4.00
CA ALA A 160 9.41 25.15 4.40
C ALA A 160 10.11 25.15 5.75
N TYR A 161 9.49 24.52 6.75
CA TYR A 161 10.01 24.45 8.11
C TYR A 161 11.41 23.82 8.19
N VAL A 162 11.61 22.63 7.60
CA VAL A 162 12.90 21.93 7.68
C VAL A 162 14.02 22.70 6.97
N ARG A 163 13.68 23.38 5.86
CA ARG A 163 14.64 24.25 5.16
C ARG A 163 15.05 25.46 5.99
N ASP A 164 14.08 26.14 6.59
CA ASP A 164 14.34 27.35 7.40
C ASP A 164 15.14 27.02 8.67
N MET A 165 14.91 25.82 9.23
CA MET A 165 15.65 25.33 10.40
C MET A 165 17.00 24.70 10.07
N GLY A 166 17.34 24.54 8.79
CA GLY A 166 18.63 24.00 8.34
C GLY A 166 18.75 22.47 8.39
N TYR A 167 17.64 21.76 8.46
CA TYR A 167 17.65 20.31 8.31
C TYR A 167 17.84 19.93 6.82
N ASN A 168 18.60 18.87 6.56
CA ASN A 168 18.84 18.37 5.22
C ASN A 168 18.27 16.96 4.97
N TYR A 169 17.75 16.32 6.02
CA TYR A 169 17.00 15.08 5.96
C TYR A 169 15.72 15.17 6.78
N VAL A 170 14.72 14.43 6.38
CA VAL A 170 13.48 14.19 7.14
C VAL A 170 13.30 12.71 7.32
N GLU A 171 13.11 12.26 8.55
CA GLU A 171 12.71 10.91 8.90
C GLU A 171 11.21 10.92 9.22
N LEU A 172 10.42 10.32 8.34
CA LEU A 172 8.99 10.18 8.55
C LEU A 172 8.73 8.94 9.39
N LEU A 173 8.14 9.11 10.58
CA LEU A 173 7.52 8.00 11.30
C LEU A 173 6.39 7.40 10.46
N PRO A 174 5.87 6.19 10.77
CA PRO A 174 5.06 5.41 9.84
C PRO A 174 3.98 6.21 9.10
N VAL A 175 3.96 6.12 7.78
CA VAL A 175 3.02 6.84 6.89
C VAL A 175 2.11 5.89 6.09
N THR A 176 2.28 4.57 6.27
CA THR A 176 1.42 3.54 5.68
C THR A 176 0.04 3.53 6.36
N GLU A 177 -0.99 3.03 5.69
CA GLU A 177 -2.31 2.89 6.28
C GLU A 177 -2.32 1.88 7.43
N TYR A 178 -3.07 2.20 8.48
CA TYR A 178 -3.19 1.36 9.67
C TYR A 178 -4.60 1.47 10.29
N PRO A 179 -5.17 0.36 10.80
CA PRO A 179 -6.53 0.34 11.31
C PRO A 179 -6.66 0.84 12.75
N LEU A 180 -5.55 0.90 13.52
CA LEU A 180 -5.56 1.27 14.93
C LEU A 180 -4.77 2.56 15.15
N ASP A 181 -5.47 3.67 15.43
CA ASP A 181 -4.86 4.99 15.66
C ASP A 181 -3.84 4.98 16.81
N ASP A 182 -4.13 4.24 17.88
CA ASP A 182 -3.23 4.09 19.04
C ASP A 182 -1.90 3.41 18.70
N SER A 183 -1.80 2.76 17.55
CA SER A 183 -0.55 2.16 17.07
C SER A 183 0.43 3.16 16.47
N TRP A 184 0.02 4.39 16.21
CA TRP A 184 0.82 5.43 15.56
C TRP A 184 1.37 5.02 14.18
N GLY A 185 0.70 4.09 13.51
CA GLY A 185 1.10 3.57 12.21
C GLY A 185 2.07 2.37 12.25
N TYR A 186 2.41 1.84 13.43
CA TYR A 186 3.28 0.67 13.55
C TYR A 186 2.56 -0.68 13.34
N GLN A 187 1.25 -0.69 13.14
CA GLN A 187 0.44 -1.88 12.84
C GLN A 187 -0.26 -1.71 11.48
N CYS A 188 0.53 -1.59 10.42
CA CYS A 188 0.03 -1.50 9.06
C CYS A 188 -0.60 -2.81 8.57
N VAL A 189 -1.47 -2.74 7.55
CA VAL A 189 -2.26 -3.87 7.02
C VAL A 189 -2.11 -4.10 5.50
N GLY A 190 -1.25 -3.37 4.84
CA GLY A 190 -0.95 -3.51 3.41
C GLY A 190 0.46 -3.07 3.07
#